data_9cfccfc74c529cd914d470a87e69c3a5
#
_entry.id   9cfccfc74c529cd914d470a87e69c3a5
#
_cell.length_a   1.000
_cell.length_b   1.000
_cell.length_c   1.000
_cell.angle_alpha   90.00
_cell.angle_beta   90.00
_cell.angle_gamma   90.00
#
_symmetry.space_group_name_H-M   'P 1'
#
loop_
_entity.id
_entity.type
_entity.pdbx_description
1 polymer ?
#
loop_
_entity_poly.entity_id
_entity_poly.type
_entity_poly.pdbx_seq_one_letter_code
_entity_poly.pdbx_strand_id
1 'polypeptide(L)'
;VIFVDELNKYASTDTPKSSPILRQLLEVAERGRSLGIILFSVEQFRSAIHDRVKGNCATSAYGRTNFVEIGKSDYRYLGDTYRTMMTRLAPGEYIISNPALRSLINIKFPRPTYKESK
;
A
#
# COMPACT_ATOMS: atom_id res chain seq x y z
N VAL A 1 9.64 -10.53 -9.87
CA VAL A 1 8.62 -10.00 -8.95
C VAL A 1 9.01 -10.30 -7.52
N ILE A 2 9.01 -9.29 -6.67
CA ILE A 2 9.25 -9.43 -5.24
C ILE A 2 7.94 -9.11 -4.52
N PHE A 3 7.52 -9.98 -3.62
CA PHE A 3 6.34 -9.79 -2.80
C PHE A 3 6.74 -9.69 -1.33
N VAL A 4 6.39 -8.58 -0.66
CA VAL A 4 6.71 -8.34 0.75
C VAL A 4 5.42 -8.17 1.53
N ASP A 5 5.15 -9.10 2.42
CA ASP A 5 4.04 -9.01 3.37
C ASP A 5 4.53 -8.34 4.65
N GLU A 6 3.66 -7.58 5.29
CA GLU A 6 3.97 -6.81 6.50
C GLU A 6 5.22 -5.93 6.31
N LEU A 7 5.17 -5.08 5.30
CA LEU A 7 6.29 -4.24 4.88
C LEU A 7 6.89 -3.42 6.04
N ASN A 8 6.10 -3.02 7.01
CA ASN A 8 6.56 -2.25 8.17
C ASN A 8 7.60 -2.95 9.02
N LYS A 9 7.72 -4.27 8.93
CA LYS A 9 8.80 -4.99 9.62
C LYS A 9 10.19 -4.63 9.10
N TYR A 10 10.27 -4.22 7.83
CA TYR A 10 11.54 -4.00 7.14
C TYR A 10 11.74 -2.54 6.75
N ALA A 11 10.68 -1.80 6.51
CA ALA A 11 10.71 -0.44 5.99
C ALA A 11 9.65 0.44 6.67
N SER A 12 9.72 0.54 8.00
CA SER A 12 8.86 1.45 8.77
C SER A 12 9.45 2.86 8.83
N THR A 13 8.66 3.82 9.29
CA THR A 13 9.10 5.19 9.54
C THR A 13 10.24 5.24 10.56
N ASP A 14 10.31 4.24 11.46
CA ASP A 14 11.30 4.17 12.54
C ASP A 14 12.50 3.27 12.21
N THR A 15 12.52 2.64 11.05
CA THR A 15 13.62 1.74 10.65
C THR A 15 14.91 2.56 10.50
N PRO A 16 16.01 2.17 11.16
CA PRO A 16 17.28 2.89 11.05
C PRO A 16 17.78 2.91 9.61
N LYS A 17 18.37 4.06 9.21
CA LYS A 17 18.96 4.21 7.87
C LYS A 17 20.09 3.23 7.60
N SER A 18 20.70 2.69 8.64
CA SER A 18 21.78 1.70 8.56
C SER A 18 21.28 0.28 8.28
N SER A 19 19.97 0.04 8.32
CA SER A 19 19.42 -1.29 8.07
C SER A 19 19.74 -1.76 6.65
N PRO A 20 20.42 -2.92 6.46
CA PRO A 20 20.71 -3.42 5.12
C PRO A 20 19.46 -3.77 4.32
N ILE A 21 18.44 -4.32 5.00
CA ILE A 21 17.19 -4.69 4.35
C ILE A 21 16.46 -3.43 3.85
N LEU A 22 16.42 -2.38 4.68
CA LEU A 22 15.81 -1.12 4.27
C LEU A 22 16.50 -0.55 3.03
N ARG A 23 17.83 -0.54 3.00
CA ARG A 23 18.59 -0.04 1.85
C ARG A 23 18.24 -0.81 0.57
N GLN A 24 18.14 -2.14 0.65
CA GLN A 24 17.77 -2.96 -0.50
C GLN A 24 16.34 -2.71 -0.95
N LEU A 25 15.40 -2.55 -0.03
CA LEU A 25 14.02 -2.23 -0.37
C LEU A 25 13.91 -0.85 -1.02
N LEU A 26 14.65 0.13 -0.53
CA LEU A 26 14.70 1.46 -1.14
C LEU A 26 15.28 1.41 -2.56
N GLU A 27 16.36 0.64 -2.77
CA GLU A 27 16.93 0.42 -4.08
C GLU A 27 15.90 -0.17 -5.05
N VAL A 28 15.18 -1.19 -4.64
CA VAL A 28 14.13 -1.82 -5.45
C VAL A 28 12.98 -0.85 -5.71
N ALA A 29 12.54 -0.11 -4.70
CA ALA A 29 11.43 0.83 -4.86
C ALA A 29 11.78 1.98 -5.81
N GLU A 30 13.00 2.51 -5.73
CA GLU A 30 13.43 3.67 -6.51
C GLU A 30 13.95 3.28 -7.89
N ARG A 31 14.58 2.13 -8.04
CA ARG A 31 15.29 1.72 -9.27
C ARG A 31 14.79 0.41 -9.87
N GLY A 32 13.79 -0.20 -9.27
CA GLY A 32 13.29 -1.51 -9.71
C GLY A 32 12.91 -1.54 -11.20
N ARG A 33 12.31 -0.46 -11.70
CA ARG A 33 11.91 -0.37 -13.10
C ARG A 33 13.10 -0.58 -14.05
N SER A 34 14.23 0.08 -13.80
CA SER A 34 15.44 -0.05 -14.62
C SER A 34 16.12 -1.41 -14.45
N LEU A 35 15.89 -2.08 -13.32
CA LEU A 35 16.44 -3.41 -13.02
C LEU A 35 15.50 -4.54 -13.44
N GLY A 36 14.33 -4.24 -13.98
CA GLY A 36 13.32 -5.24 -14.34
C GLY A 36 12.66 -5.89 -13.13
N ILE A 37 12.65 -5.23 -11.98
CA ILE A 37 12.07 -5.75 -10.74
C ILE A 37 10.74 -5.07 -10.47
N ILE A 38 9.72 -5.86 -10.17
CA ILE A 38 8.40 -5.38 -9.73
C ILE A 38 8.24 -5.70 -8.26
N LEU A 39 7.92 -4.69 -7.45
CA LEU A 39 7.70 -4.82 -6.03
C LEU A 39 6.20 -4.75 -5.73
N PHE A 40 5.67 -5.80 -5.10
CA PHE A 40 4.37 -5.81 -4.46
C PHE A 40 4.57 -5.82 -2.96
N SER A 41 3.98 -4.87 -2.27
CA SER A 41 4.06 -4.81 -0.81
C SER A 41 2.69 -4.67 -0.19
N VAL A 42 2.50 -5.32 0.93
CA VAL A 42 1.24 -5.32 1.67
C VAL A 42 1.49 -4.82 3.08
N GLU A 43 0.57 -4.01 3.57
CA GLU A 43 0.65 -3.45 4.91
C GLU A 43 -0.73 -3.10 5.44
N GLN A 44 -0.89 -3.19 6.75
CA GLN A 44 -2.14 -2.78 7.41
C GLN A 44 -2.27 -1.28 7.56
N PHE A 45 -1.17 -0.58 7.82
CA PHE A 45 -1.17 0.85 8.10
C PHE A 45 -0.19 1.59 7.19
N ARG A 46 -0.73 2.29 6.21
CA ARG A 46 0.09 3.10 5.29
C ARG A 46 0.96 4.10 6.04
N SER A 47 0.45 4.69 7.10
CA SER A 47 1.20 5.68 7.89
C SER A 47 2.46 5.13 8.55
N ALA A 48 2.55 3.81 8.71
CA ALA A 48 3.69 3.15 9.31
C ALA A 48 4.82 2.87 8.32
N ILE A 49 4.61 3.09 7.01
CA ILE A 49 5.58 2.77 5.97
C ILE A 49 6.55 3.94 5.75
N HIS A 50 7.81 3.61 5.49
CA HIS A 50 8.84 4.59 5.16
C HIS A 50 8.44 5.44 3.95
N ASP A 51 8.62 6.77 4.04
CA ASP A 51 8.13 7.72 3.03
C ASP A 51 8.72 7.48 1.64
N ARG A 52 9.98 7.12 1.55
CA ARG A 52 10.64 6.86 0.26
C ARG A 52 10.07 5.62 -0.43
N VAL A 53 9.63 4.62 0.33
CA VAL A 53 8.95 3.46 -0.25
C VAL A 53 7.56 3.85 -0.75
N LYS A 54 6.77 4.53 0.07
CA LYS A 54 5.44 5.02 -0.33
C LYS A 54 5.49 5.90 -1.57
N GLY A 55 6.44 6.84 -1.58
CA GLY A 55 6.58 7.81 -2.66
C GLY A 55 6.96 7.20 -4.01
N ASN A 56 7.54 6.00 -4.01
CA ASN A 56 7.95 5.31 -5.23
C ASN A 56 6.95 4.23 -5.68
N CYS A 57 5.89 3.99 -4.93
CA CYS A 57 4.83 3.08 -5.32
C CYS A 57 3.78 3.82 -6.13
N ALA A 58 3.74 3.57 -7.44
CA ALA A 58 2.82 4.25 -8.35
C ALA A 58 1.37 3.82 -8.14
N THR A 59 1.13 2.54 -7.89
CA THR A 59 -0.20 1.99 -7.70
C THR A 59 -0.43 1.69 -6.23
N SER A 60 -1.56 2.15 -5.71
CA SER A 60 -1.98 1.85 -4.35
C SER A 60 -3.39 1.27 -4.36
N ALA A 61 -3.57 0.16 -3.65
CA ALA A 61 -4.87 -0.46 -3.44
C ALA A 61 -5.23 -0.33 -1.96
N TYR A 62 -6.30 0.39 -1.67
CA TYR A 62 -6.75 0.65 -0.31
C TYR A 62 -7.92 -0.26 0.02
N GLY A 63 -7.75 -1.12 0.99
CA GLY A 63 -8.81 -1.89 1.59
C GLY A 63 -9.50 -1.14 2.72
N ARG A 64 -10.38 -1.83 3.44
CA ARG A 64 -11.05 -1.25 4.61
C ARG A 64 -10.02 -0.78 5.63
N THR A 65 -10.09 0.48 6.00
CA THR A 65 -9.15 1.14 6.91
C THR A 65 -9.91 1.66 8.13
N ASN A 66 -9.32 1.50 9.31
CA ASN A 66 -9.97 1.94 10.53
C ASN A 66 -10.04 3.46 10.64
N PHE A 67 -10.93 3.92 11.49
CA PHE A 67 -11.24 5.33 11.65
C PHE A 67 -10.04 6.18 12.12
N VAL A 68 -9.20 5.62 12.98
CA VAL A 68 -8.02 6.32 13.50
C VAL A 68 -6.97 6.50 12.41
N GLU A 69 -6.68 5.44 11.68
CA GLU A 69 -5.68 5.45 10.60
C GLU A 69 -6.09 6.42 9.48
N ILE A 70 -7.35 6.40 9.08
CA ILE A 70 -7.84 7.22 7.96
C ILE A 70 -7.73 8.72 8.25
N GLY A 71 -7.69 9.13 9.50
CA GLY A 71 -7.52 10.54 9.89
C GLY A 71 -6.10 11.06 9.72
N LYS A 72 -5.14 10.20 9.42
CA LYS A 72 -3.74 10.61 9.28
C LYS A 72 -3.49 11.31 7.94
N SER A 73 -2.44 12.14 7.91
CA SER A 73 -2.09 12.95 6.75
C SER A 73 -1.84 12.13 5.47
N ASP A 74 -1.41 10.89 5.61
CA ASP A 74 -1.15 9.98 4.49
C ASP A 74 -2.37 9.76 3.58
N TYR A 75 -3.57 10.00 4.10
CA TYR A 75 -4.82 9.76 3.39
C TYR A 75 -5.51 11.03 2.91
N ARG A 76 -4.98 12.20 3.20
CA ARG A 76 -5.63 13.48 2.88
C ARG A 76 -5.88 13.68 1.39
N TYR A 77 -4.97 13.19 0.55
CA TYR A 77 -5.08 13.37 -0.90
C TYR A 77 -6.27 12.63 -1.53
N LEU A 78 -6.85 11.67 -0.80
CA LEU A 78 -7.98 10.89 -1.30
C LEU A 78 -9.31 11.68 -1.29
N GLY A 79 -9.38 12.75 -0.50
CA GLY A 79 -10.63 13.51 -0.30
C GLY A 79 -11.58 12.84 0.67
N ASP A 80 -12.54 13.63 1.16
CA ASP A 80 -13.43 13.20 2.26
C ASP A 80 -14.35 12.06 1.85
N THR A 81 -14.88 12.08 0.63
CA THR A 81 -15.82 11.06 0.15
C THR A 81 -15.14 9.68 0.13
N TYR A 82 -13.95 9.59 -0.45
CA TYR A 82 -13.23 8.31 -0.52
C TYR A 82 -12.72 7.85 0.85
N ARG A 83 -12.28 8.77 1.69
CA ARG A 83 -11.88 8.41 3.07
C ARG A 83 -13.02 7.82 3.86
N THR A 84 -14.21 8.41 3.76
CA THR A 84 -15.41 7.87 4.42
C THR A 84 -15.77 6.50 3.85
N MET A 85 -15.70 6.35 2.53
CA MET A 85 -15.95 5.08 1.86
C MET A 85 -14.99 3.97 2.34
N MET A 86 -13.71 4.30 2.55
CA MET A 86 -12.70 3.33 3.00
C MET A 86 -13.00 2.74 4.39
N THR A 87 -13.70 3.46 5.25
CA THR A 87 -14.08 2.93 6.56
C THR A 87 -15.21 1.90 6.48
N ARG A 88 -15.88 1.82 5.35
CA ARG A 88 -17.09 1.00 5.13
C ARG A 88 -16.95 -0.04 4.03
N LEU A 89 -15.76 -0.22 3.46
CA LEU A 89 -15.55 -1.21 2.40
C LEU A 89 -15.84 -2.62 2.92
N ALA A 90 -16.53 -3.41 2.10
CA ALA A 90 -16.76 -4.82 2.38
C ALA A 90 -15.50 -5.65 2.06
N PRO A 91 -15.40 -6.88 2.57
CA PRO A 91 -14.29 -7.77 2.19
C PRO A 91 -14.23 -7.93 0.67
N GLY A 92 -13.03 -7.78 0.10
CA GLY A 92 -12.81 -7.86 -1.35
C GLY A 92 -13.02 -6.57 -2.10
N GLU A 93 -13.53 -5.52 -1.47
CA GLU A 93 -13.64 -4.20 -2.07
C GLU A 93 -12.39 -3.35 -1.79
N TYR A 94 -11.92 -2.66 -2.84
CA TYR A 94 -10.74 -1.81 -2.74
C TYR A 94 -10.93 -0.53 -3.53
N ILE A 95 -10.21 0.51 -3.13
CA ILE A 95 -10.08 1.74 -3.89
C ILE A 95 -8.69 1.76 -4.50
N ILE A 96 -8.61 1.92 -5.82
CA ILE A 96 -7.35 1.91 -6.57
C ILE A 96 -6.95 3.32 -6.96
N SER A 97 -5.70 3.66 -6.70
CA SER A 97 -5.06 4.88 -7.13
C SER A 97 -3.87 4.55 -8.02
N ASN A 98 -3.80 5.18 -9.19
CA ASN A 98 -2.67 5.05 -10.12
C ASN A 98 -2.58 6.34 -10.96
N PRO A 99 -1.37 6.83 -11.29
CA PRO A 99 -1.21 8.05 -12.09
C PRO A 99 -1.87 8.00 -13.47
N ALA A 100 -2.06 6.82 -14.04
CA ALA A 100 -2.74 6.64 -15.32
C ALA A 100 -4.27 6.84 -15.22
N LEU A 101 -4.82 6.83 -14.02
CA LEU A 101 -6.25 7.01 -13.77
C LEU A 101 -6.50 8.48 -13.38
N ARG A 102 -7.52 9.08 -14.00
CA ARG A 102 -7.91 10.47 -13.68
C ARG A 102 -8.59 10.61 -12.33
N SER A 103 -9.21 9.54 -11.86
CA SER A 103 -9.90 9.49 -10.57
C SER A 103 -9.64 8.17 -9.89
N LEU A 104 -9.95 8.12 -8.59
CA LEU A 104 -9.92 6.88 -7.85
C LEU A 104 -11.02 5.95 -8.36
N ILE A 105 -10.75 4.65 -8.35
CA ILE A 105 -11.70 3.63 -8.81
C ILE A 105 -12.01 2.69 -7.65
N ASN A 106 -13.30 2.47 -7.39
CA ASN A 106 -13.74 1.43 -6.47
C ASN A 106 -13.90 0.14 -7.24
N ILE A 107 -13.23 -0.92 -6.81
CA ILE A 107 -13.30 -2.24 -7.42
C ILE A 107 -13.66 -3.31 -6.40
N LYS A 108 -14.21 -4.41 -6.90
CA LYS A 108 -14.50 -5.58 -6.09
C LYS A 108 -13.82 -6.79 -6.72
N PHE A 109 -12.91 -7.40 -5.98
CA PHE A 109 -12.27 -8.64 -6.42
C PHE A 109 -13.24 -9.82 -6.27
N PRO A 110 -13.21 -10.79 -7.19
CA PRO A 110 -14.00 -11.99 -7.06
C PRO A 110 -13.54 -12.81 -5.85
N ARG A 111 -14.44 -13.60 -5.29
CA ARG A 111 -14.08 -14.52 -4.21
C ARG A 111 -13.07 -15.54 -4.72
N PRO A 112 -12.09 -15.95 -3.90
CA PRO A 112 -11.19 -17.04 -4.26
C PRO A 112 -11.96 -18.31 -4.57
N THR A 113 -11.48 -19.07 -5.56
CA THR A 113 -12.08 -20.35 -5.96
C THR A 113 -11.65 -21.51 -5.06
N TYR A 114 -10.71 -21.27 -4.16
CA TYR A 114 -10.22 -22.26 -3.19
C TYR A 114 -10.74 -21.91 -1.79
N LYS A 115 -10.81 -22.93 -0.94
CA LYS A 115 -11.14 -22.72 0.47
C LYS A 115 -9.87 -22.39 1.26
N GLU A 116 -9.92 -21.30 2.02
CA GLU A 116 -8.87 -21.04 2.99
C GLU A 116 -9.08 -21.98 4.19
N SER A 117 -8.07 -22.79 4.48
CA SER A 117 -8.00 -23.54 5.74
C SER A 117 -7.41 -22.62 6.79
N LYS A 118 -8.16 -22.39 7.84
CA LYS A 118 -7.65 -21.67 9.01
C LYS A 118 -6.93 -22.63 9.95
#